data_3e28713ce63493ce20f7987cd7c13020
#
_entry.id   3e28713ce63493ce20f7987cd7c13020
#
_cell.length_a   1.000
_cell.length_b   1.000
_cell.length_c   1.000
_cell.angle_alpha   90.00
_cell.angle_beta   90.00
_cell.angle_gamma   90.00
#
_symmetry.space_group_name_H-M   'P 1'
#
loop_
_entity.id
_entity.type
_entity.pdbx_description
1 polymer ?
#
loop_
_entity_poly.entity_id
_entity_poly.type
_entity_poly.pdbx_seq_one_letter_code
_entity_poly.pdbx_strand_id
1 'polypeptide(L)' 'MATSSVRLGVDIGGTFTDVVLEHSGQIFSTKVLTTYTAPEDAIIDGMHQVLAKADIKPSQIDQ' A
#
# COMPACT_ATOMS: atom_id res chain seq x y z
N MET A 1 7.22 -15.73 -19.12
CA MET A 1 6.50 -16.28 -18.02
C MET A 1 6.10 -15.20 -17.02
N ALA A 2 4.90 -15.22 -16.65
CA ALA A 2 4.43 -14.20 -15.72
C ALA A 2 4.82 -14.55 -14.31
N THR A 3 5.35 -13.60 -13.60
CA THR A 3 5.62 -13.74 -12.20
C THR A 3 4.54 -12.99 -11.44
N SER A 4 4.24 -13.45 -10.25
CA SER A 4 3.27 -12.80 -9.39
C SER A 4 3.94 -11.69 -8.59
N SER A 5 4.53 -10.73 -9.29
CA SER A 5 5.18 -9.64 -8.59
C SER A 5 4.14 -8.77 -7.91
N VAL A 6 4.50 -8.30 -6.74
CA VAL A 6 3.67 -7.42 -5.94
C VAL A 6 4.39 -6.08 -5.82
N ARG A 7 3.71 -5.01 -6.18
CA ARG A 7 4.29 -3.66 -6.14
C ARG A 7 3.49 -2.78 -5.21
N LEU A 8 4.19 -1.96 -4.47
CA LEU A 8 3.57 -1.04 -3.52
C LEU A 8 4.04 0.38 -3.84
N GLY A 9 3.08 1.28 -3.97
CA GLY A 9 3.36 2.69 -4.17
C GLY A 9 2.71 3.53 -3.09
N VAL A 10 3.37 4.61 -2.71
CA VAL A 10 2.86 5.51 -1.68
C VAL A 10 3.00 6.94 -2.17
N ASP A 11 1.91 7.71 -2.04
CA ASP A 11 1.90 9.12 -2.36
C ASP A 11 1.42 9.89 -1.14
N ILE A 12 2.32 10.66 -0.54
CA ILE A 12 2.01 11.39 0.69
C ILE A 12 1.57 12.79 0.35
N GLY A 13 0.29 13.08 0.60
CA GLY A 13 -0.24 14.42 0.41
C GLY A 13 -0.36 15.16 1.73
N GLY A 14 -0.84 16.40 1.64
CA GLY A 14 -0.99 17.23 2.83
C GLY A 14 -2.10 16.78 3.75
N THR A 15 -3.14 16.14 3.22
CA THR A 15 -4.29 15.68 4.00
C THR A 15 -4.38 14.18 4.05
N PHE A 16 -4.18 13.53 2.90
CA PHE A 16 -4.29 12.08 2.79
C PHE A 16 -3.02 11.48 2.22
N THR A 17 -2.72 10.29 2.68
CA THR A 17 -1.67 9.45 2.12
C THR A 17 -2.34 8.33 1.33
N ASP A 18 -2.02 8.24 0.05
CA ASP A 18 -2.56 7.19 -0.82
C ASP A 18 -1.58 6.04 -0.87
N VAL A 19 -2.08 4.83 -0.62
CA VAL A 19 -1.27 3.62 -0.72
C VAL A 19 -1.91 2.74 -1.79
N VAL A 20 -1.09 2.33 -2.75
CA VAL A 20 -1.55 1.56 -3.90
C VAL A 20 -0.75 0.27 -3.98
N LEU A 21 -1.45 -0.83 -4.14
CA LEU A 21 -0.85 -2.15 -4.30
C LEU A 21 -1.25 -2.72 -5.64
N GLU A 22 -0.27 -3.15 -6.42
CA GLU A 22 -0.52 -3.83 -7.68
C GLU A 22 -0.09 -5.28 -7.57
N HIS A 23 -0.98 -6.18 -7.95
CA HIS A 23 -0.70 -7.60 -7.88
C HIS A 23 -1.46 -8.33 -9.00
N SER A 24 -0.74 -9.03 -9.84
CA SER A 24 -1.32 -9.85 -10.90
C SER A 24 -2.30 -9.06 -11.79
N GLY A 25 -1.94 -7.83 -12.10
CA GLY A 25 -2.77 -6.98 -12.95
C GLY A 25 -3.93 -6.32 -12.25
N GLN A 26 -4.10 -6.56 -10.96
CA GLN A 26 -5.14 -5.92 -10.16
C GLN A 26 -4.53 -4.82 -9.31
N ILE A 27 -5.31 -3.77 -9.09
CA ILE A 27 -4.87 -2.63 -8.32
C ILE A 27 -5.78 -2.46 -7.11
N PHE A 28 -5.17 -2.40 -5.96
CA PHE A 28 -5.87 -2.14 -4.70
C PHE A 28 -5.33 -0.84 -4.14
N SER A 29 -6.20 -0.01 -3.61
CA SER A 29 -5.76 1.26 -3.07
C SER A 29 -6.53 1.61 -1.81
N THR A 30 -5.91 2.45 -1.00
CA THR A 30 -6.55 2.98 0.18
C THR A 30 -6.04 4.39 0.42
N LYS A 31 -6.81 5.16 1.16
CA LYS A 31 -6.50 6.55 1.49
C LYS A 31 -6.57 6.69 3.00
N VAL A 32 -5.49 7.17 3.58
CA VAL A 32 -5.35 7.30 5.03
C VAL A 32 -4.99 8.74 5.34
N LEU A 33 -5.55 9.27 6.42
CA LEU A 33 -5.20 10.63 6.85
C LEU A 33 -3.72 10.70 7.18
N THR A 34 -3.07 11.72 6.64
CA THR A 34 -1.65 11.96 6.91
C THR A 34 -1.47 12.41 8.35
N THR A 35 -0.55 11.76 9.05
CA THR A 35 -0.21 12.12 10.41
C THR A 35 1.09 12.92 10.39
N TYR A 36 1.02 14.20 10.75
CA TYR A 36 2.18 15.08 10.63
C TYR A 36 3.28 14.76 11.63
N THR A 37 2.91 14.25 12.80
CA THR A 37 3.90 13.91 13.82
C THR A 37 4.60 12.59 13.55
N ALA A 38 3.92 11.70 12.82
CA ALA A 38 4.47 10.39 12.49
C ALA A 38 3.93 9.95 11.13
N PRO A 39 4.43 10.55 10.03
CA PRO A 39 3.92 10.22 8.69
C PRO A 39 4.01 8.74 8.35
N GLU A 40 5.01 8.05 8.90
CA GLU A 40 5.18 6.63 8.67
C GLU A 40 4.02 5.80 9.20
N ASP A 41 3.29 6.31 10.19
CA ASP A 41 2.12 5.58 10.72
C ASP A 41 1.04 5.45 9.66
N ALA A 42 0.81 6.52 8.89
CA ALA A 42 -0.18 6.49 7.81
C ALA A 42 0.25 5.49 6.74
N ILE A 43 1.55 5.44 6.43
CA ILE A 43 2.07 4.50 5.44
C ILE A 43 1.86 3.07 5.91
N ILE A 44 2.18 2.78 7.16
CA ILE A 44 2.02 1.44 7.72
C ILE A 44 0.55 1.03 7.72
N ASP A 45 -0.33 1.92 8.18
CA ASP A 45 -1.76 1.66 8.17
C ASP A 45 -2.26 1.38 6.76
N GLY A 46 -1.86 2.20 5.80
CA GLY A 46 -2.26 2.03 4.41
C GLY A 46 -1.78 0.71 3.85
N MET A 47 -0.54 0.33 4.15
CA MET A 47 0.00 -0.95 3.72
C MET A 47 -0.82 -2.11 4.26
N HIS A 48 -1.14 -2.08 5.54
CA HIS A 48 -1.95 -3.14 6.15
C HIS A 48 -3.32 -3.23 5.49
N GLN A 49 -3.93 -2.09 5.18
CA GLN A 49 -5.25 -2.07 4.56
C GLN A 49 -5.24 -2.66 3.15
N VAL A 50 -4.28 -2.25 2.31
CA VAL A 50 -4.25 -2.76 0.94
C VAL A 50 -3.83 -4.22 0.90
N LEU A 51 -2.94 -4.65 1.80
CA LEU A 51 -2.56 -6.05 1.88
C LEU A 51 -3.75 -6.91 2.29
N ALA A 52 -4.57 -6.42 3.22
CA ALA A 52 -5.77 -7.12 3.62
C ALA A 52 -6.77 -7.21 2.48
N LYS A 53 -6.94 -6.14 1.72
CA LYS A 53 -7.84 -6.13 0.56
C LYS A 53 -7.41 -7.13 -0.50
N ALA A 54 -6.10 -7.27 -0.69
CA ALA A 54 -5.55 -8.17 -1.70
C ALA A 54 -5.34 -9.59 -1.17
N ASP A 55 -5.52 -9.78 0.12
CA ASP A 55 -5.27 -11.07 0.79
C ASP A 55 -3.84 -11.54 0.55
N ILE A 56 -2.90 -10.62 0.74
CA ILE A 56 -1.48 -10.87 0.51
C ILE A 56 -0.72 -10.64 1.81
N LYS A 57 0.27 -11.48 2.07
CA LYS A 57 1.13 -11.30 3.24
C LYS A 57 2.26 -10.33 2.91
N PRO A 58 2.73 -9.56 3.89
CA PRO A 58 3.84 -8.61 3.64
C PRO A 58 5.08 -9.27 3.06
N SER A 59 5.33 -10.51 3.41
CA SER A 59 6.51 -11.23 2.90
C SER A 59 6.47 -11.47 1.40
N GLN A 60 5.32 -11.26 0.76
CA GLN A 60 5.17 -11.47 -0.67
C GLN A 60 5.48 -10.22 -1.50
N ILE A 61 5.78 -9.12 -0.87
CA ILE A 61 6.10 -7.88 -1.58
C ILE A 61 7.53 -7.94 -2.10
N ASP A 62 7.68 -7.69 -3.40
CA ASP A 62 8.97 -7.79 -4.09
C ASP A 62 9.78 -6.51 -4.06
N GLN A 63 9.25 -5.44 -3.57
CA GLN A 63 10.00 -4.20 -3.63
C GLN A 63 9.91 -3.40 -2.40
#